data_dedfb0c623c44df51091853d0c70c212
#
_entry.id   dedfb0c623c44df51091853d0c70c212
#
_cell.length_a   1.000
_cell.length_b   1.000
_cell.length_c   1.000
_cell.angle_alpha   90.00
_cell.angle_beta   90.00
_cell.angle_gamma   90.00
#
_symmetry.space_group_name_H-M   'P 1'
#
loop_
_entity.id
_entity.type
_entity.pdbx_description
1 polymer ?
#
loop_
_entity_poly.entity_id
_entity_poly.type
_entity_poly.pdbx_seq_one_letter_code
_entity_poly.pdbx_strand_id
1 'polypeptide(L)' 'MSLIEFLNMFYEFGTDIDRIVLWQNGKCLGYQAVGDTRYIRPEHREAKVEKFTFPKRTHALYVILKNKE' A
#
# COMPACT_ATOMS: atom_id res chain seq x y z
N MET A 1 1.63 -2.20 12.26
CA MET A 1 1.03 -1.05 11.54
C MET A 1 0.12 -1.57 10.44
N SER A 2 -1.11 -1.16 10.43
CA SER A 2 -2.04 -1.54 9.36
C SER A 2 -1.75 -0.76 8.08
N LEU A 3 -2.26 -1.25 6.95
CA LEU A 3 -2.08 -0.57 5.67
C LEU A 3 -2.64 0.86 5.72
N ILE A 4 -3.83 1.05 6.31
CA ILE A 4 -4.43 2.38 6.34
C ILE A 4 -3.62 3.35 7.20
N GLU A 5 -3.05 2.90 8.30
CA GLU A 5 -2.16 3.74 9.11
C GLU A 5 -0.90 4.11 8.33
N PHE A 6 -0.33 3.14 7.63
CA PHE A 6 0.86 3.35 6.81
C PHE A 6 0.59 4.38 5.70
N LEU A 7 -0.52 4.25 4.99
CA LEU A 7 -0.88 5.18 3.92
C LEU A 7 -1.12 6.59 4.45
N ASN A 8 -1.75 6.73 5.61
CA ASN A 8 -1.98 8.03 6.21
C ASN A 8 -0.67 8.76 6.51
N MET A 9 0.37 8.03 6.88
CA MET A 9 1.69 8.64 7.10
C MET A 9 2.24 9.24 5.81
N PHE A 10 2.03 8.59 4.68
CA PHE A 10 2.49 9.11 3.39
C PHE A 10 1.80 10.42 3.02
N TYR A 11 0.50 10.52 3.28
CA TYR A 11 -0.23 11.76 2.97
C TYR A 11 0.31 12.95 3.74
N GLU A 12 0.73 12.74 4.97
CA GLU A 12 1.26 13.82 5.79
C GLU A 12 2.60 14.33 5.29
N PHE A 13 3.37 13.50 4.62
CA PHE A 13 4.72 13.86 4.17
C PHE A 13 4.79 14.37 2.74
N GLY A 14 3.68 14.42 2.02
CA GLY A 14 3.65 15.02 0.69
C GLY A 14 4.58 14.35 -0.31
N THR A 15 4.43 13.07 -0.54
CA THR A 15 5.31 12.32 -1.44
C THR A 15 4.90 12.46 -2.89
N ASP A 16 5.85 12.21 -3.80
CA ASP A 16 5.59 12.20 -5.24
C ASP A 16 5.00 10.88 -5.73
N ILE A 17 4.48 10.08 -4.83
CA ILE A 17 3.92 8.77 -5.18
C ILE A 17 2.51 8.97 -5.68
N ASP A 18 2.24 8.48 -6.88
CA ASP A 18 0.91 8.54 -7.50
C ASP A 18 0.22 7.18 -7.54
N ARG A 19 0.92 6.10 -7.22
CA ARG A 19 0.43 4.74 -7.38
C ARG A 19 0.89 3.86 -6.23
N ILE A 20 -0.01 3.00 -5.78
CA ILE A 20 0.31 1.98 -4.78
C ILE A 20 -0.01 0.62 -5.38
N VAL A 21 0.94 -0.30 -5.26
CA VAL A 21 0.76 -1.69 -5.68
C VAL A 21 0.84 -2.54 -4.43
N LEU A 22 -0.20 -3.30 -4.16
CA LEU A 22 -0.29 -4.13 -2.97
C LEU A 22 -0.05 -5.61 -3.32
N TRP A 23 0.70 -6.27 -2.47
CA TRP A 23 0.98 -7.70 -2.59
C TRP A 23 0.65 -8.40 -1.28
N GLN A 24 0.07 -9.59 -1.39
CA GLN A 24 -0.22 -10.45 -0.24
C GLN A 24 -0.23 -11.90 -0.71
N ASN A 25 0.39 -12.78 0.07
CA ASN A 25 0.48 -14.22 -0.27
C ASN A 25 1.10 -14.46 -1.64
N GLY A 26 2.07 -13.62 -2.05
CA GLY A 26 2.71 -13.75 -3.34
C GLY A 26 1.87 -13.31 -4.53
N LYS A 27 0.72 -12.68 -4.30
CA LYS A 27 -0.18 -12.22 -5.36
C LYS A 27 -0.31 -10.72 -5.34
N CYS A 28 -0.33 -10.11 -6.53
CA CYS A 28 -0.59 -8.68 -6.67
C CYS A 28 -2.10 -8.43 -6.51
N LEU A 29 -2.44 -7.50 -5.61
CA LEU A 29 -3.83 -7.15 -5.37
C LEU A 29 -4.33 -6.03 -6.29
N GLY A 30 -3.43 -5.35 -7.01
CA GLY A 30 -3.77 -4.47 -8.11
C GLY A 30 -4.33 -3.10 -7.76
N TYR A 31 -4.20 -2.63 -6.54
CA TYR A 31 -4.64 -1.29 -6.18
C TYR A 31 -3.69 -0.25 -6.74
N GLN A 32 -4.22 0.89 -7.22
CA GLN A 32 -3.44 1.78 -8.05
C GLN A 32 -3.32 3.22 -7.55
N ALA A 33 -4.38 3.83 -7.03
CA ALA A 33 -4.38 5.26 -6.79
C ALA A 33 -4.04 5.60 -5.34
N VAL A 34 -3.04 6.48 -5.15
CA VAL A 34 -2.81 7.11 -3.85
C VAL A 34 -3.97 8.08 -3.60
N GLY A 35 -4.50 8.06 -2.41
CA GLY A 35 -5.60 8.95 -2.06
C GLY A 35 -6.97 8.30 -2.20
N ASP A 36 -7.06 7.21 -2.90
CA ASP A 36 -8.36 6.58 -3.13
C ASP A 36 -8.52 5.33 -2.28
N THR A 37 -8.29 5.49 -0.98
CA THR A 37 -8.37 4.40 -0.02
C THR A 37 -9.77 3.79 0.07
N ARG A 38 -10.79 4.48 -0.44
CA ARG A 38 -12.16 3.98 -0.45
C ARG A 38 -12.33 2.69 -1.22
N TYR A 39 -11.49 2.47 -2.24
CA TYR A 39 -11.56 1.28 -3.08
C TYR A 39 -10.75 0.12 -2.54
N ILE A 40 -9.99 0.31 -1.48
CA ILE A 40 -9.26 -0.77 -0.84
C ILE A 40 -10.24 -1.53 0.05
N ARG A 41 -10.32 -2.83 -0.15
CA ARG A 41 -11.23 -3.67 0.65
C ARG A 41 -10.87 -3.57 2.14
N PRO A 42 -11.88 -3.59 3.05
CA PRO A 42 -11.62 -3.47 4.48
C PRO A 42 -10.60 -4.48 5.00
N GLU A 43 -10.64 -5.70 4.51
CA GLU A 43 -9.71 -6.76 4.90
C GLU A 43 -8.26 -6.40 4.57
N HIS A 44 -8.04 -5.67 3.47
CA HIS A 44 -6.70 -5.23 3.08
C HIS A 44 -6.29 -3.96 3.84
N ARG A 45 -7.23 -3.05 4.10
CA ARG A 45 -6.93 -1.84 4.85
C ARG A 45 -6.46 -2.14 6.27
N GLU A 46 -7.01 -3.19 6.86
CA GLU A 46 -6.65 -3.60 8.22
C GLU A 46 -5.48 -4.56 8.27
N ALA A 47 -5.04 -5.09 7.13
CA ALA A 47 -3.90 -5.98 7.07
C ALA A 47 -2.63 -5.25 7.49
N LYS A 48 -1.73 -5.96 8.16
CA LYS A 48 -0.48 -5.38 8.61
C LYS A 48 0.52 -5.31 7.46
N VAL A 49 1.28 -4.21 7.42
CA VAL A 49 2.34 -4.05 6.45
C VAL A 49 3.56 -4.85 6.92
N GLU A 50 4.03 -5.77 6.07
CA GLU A 50 5.24 -6.51 6.36
C GLU A 50 6.47 -5.75 5.92
N LYS A 51 6.46 -5.23 4.70
CA LYS A 51 7.55 -4.42 4.17
C LYS A 51 7.05 -3.60 2.98
N PHE A 52 7.85 -2.63 2.58
CA PHE A 52 7.53 -1.79 1.44
C PHE A 52 8.81 -1.44 0.71
N THR A 53 8.67 -1.02 -0.55
CA THR A 53 9.82 -0.59 -1.34
C THR A 53 9.41 0.50 -2.32
N PHE A 54 10.38 1.39 -2.63
CA PHE A 54 10.24 2.42 -3.64
C PHE A 54 11.16 2.06 -4.81
N PRO A 55 10.62 1.44 -5.88
CA PRO A 55 11.44 1.19 -7.04
C PRO A 55 11.98 2.50 -7.62
N LYS A 56 13.26 2.53 -7.96
CA LYS A 56 13.86 3.72 -8.56
C LYS A 56 13.20 4.01 -9.91
N ARG A 57 13.05 5.29 -10.22
CA ARG A 57 12.49 5.77 -11.49
C ARG A 57 11.01 5.51 -11.69
N THR A 58 10.31 5.15 -10.63
CA THR A 58 8.85 5.04 -10.70
C THR A 58 8.23 5.90 -9.60
N HIS A 59 7.00 6.32 -9.83
CA HIS A 59 6.23 7.03 -8.82
C HIS A 59 5.31 6.05 -8.09
N ALA A 60 5.72 4.80 -7.99
CA ALA A 60 4.94 3.74 -7.37
C ALA A 60 5.54 3.34 -6.03
N LEU A 61 4.66 3.02 -5.09
CA LEU A 61 5.01 2.43 -3.81
C LEU A 61 4.54 0.98 -3.82
N TYR A 62 5.46 0.06 -3.61
CA TYR A 62 5.11 -1.36 -3.48
C TYR A 62 5.03 -1.70 -2.00
N VAL A 63 3.87 -2.22 -1.58
CA VAL A 63 3.62 -2.60 -0.20
C VAL A 63 3.30 -4.08 -0.15
N ILE A 64 4.02 -4.81 0.70
CA ILE A 64 3.77 -6.22 0.91
C ILE A 64 3.09 -6.37 2.26
N LEU A 65 1.88 -6.90 2.22
CA LEU A 65 1.09 -7.15 3.42
C LEU A 65 1.43 -8.50 4.01
N LYS A 66 1.30 -8.62 5.33
CA LYS A 66 1.45 -9.91 5.98
C LYS A 66 0.43 -10.89 5.43
N ASN A 67 0.85 -12.13 5.29
CA ASN A 67 -0.03 -13.20 4.87
C ASN A 67 -1.18 -13.34 5.86
N LYS A 68 -2.36 -13.55 5.32
CA LYS A 68 -3.53 -13.83 6.14
C LYS A 68 -3.48 -15.29 6.56
N GLU A 69 -3.56 -15.50 7.84
CA GLU A 69 -3.62 -16.86 8.39
C GLU A 69 -5.04 -17.44 8.29
#